data_f6a4544724c36fd5d776b3925f1e54c3
#
_entry.id   f6a4544724c36fd5d776b3925f1e54c3
#
_cell.length_a   1.000
_cell.length_b   1.000
_cell.length_c   1.000
_cell.angle_alpha   90.00
_cell.angle_beta   90.00
_cell.angle_gamma   90.00
#
_symmetry.space_group_name_H-M   'P 1'
#
loop_
_entity.id
_entity.type
_entity.pdbx_description
1 polymer ?
#
loop_
_entity_poly.entity_id
_entity_poly.type
_entity_poly.pdbx_seq_one_letter_code
_entity_poly.pdbx_strand_id
1 'polypeptide(L)'
;MTPQHNGVSSPALRVPDAPITLSTASVYPEKVPSAFEIAALLGYDGIEVMVSTDASSQDLNVLRRLSDYHQVPIKSIHAPCLLLTQRVWGREPWGKLVRSKEVAEELGADVVVVHPPFRWQRDYAKEFVEGLARMQDETDVLFAVENMFPLKARGAEAGMYLPDWNPVDQDFPYVTLDLSHSAVSGSDPLEMAGSLGDRLRHIHLADGVGITNKDEHLVPGRGGQPCGTLLENLAEDGFRGHIVLEINTRRASSRVERMEDLAEALAFARLHLAAAPHTWEVTSAGEITRRGVR
;
A
#
# COMPACT_ATOMS: atom_id res chain seq x y z
N MET A 1 -26.08 -32.00 -41.91
CA MET A 1 -26.16 -31.47 -40.52
C MET A 1 -24.73 -31.26 -40.03
N THR A 2 -24.27 -30.03 -40.07
CA THR A 2 -22.93 -29.63 -39.61
C THR A 2 -23.00 -29.32 -38.12
N PRO A 3 -22.11 -29.84 -37.29
CA PRO A 3 -22.13 -29.53 -35.87
C PRO A 3 -21.70 -28.06 -35.66
N GLN A 4 -22.58 -27.30 -35.00
CA GLN A 4 -22.20 -25.99 -34.50
C GLN A 4 -21.21 -26.18 -33.36
N HIS A 5 -19.96 -25.75 -33.56
CA HIS A 5 -19.01 -25.56 -32.49
C HIS A 5 -19.48 -24.36 -31.65
N ASN A 6 -20.05 -24.59 -30.49
CA ASN A 6 -20.19 -23.57 -29.44
C ASN A 6 -18.78 -23.18 -28.99
N GLY A 7 -18.31 -22.06 -29.50
CA GLY A 7 -17.07 -21.45 -29.04
C GLY A 7 -17.21 -21.07 -27.58
N VAL A 8 -16.59 -21.86 -26.72
CA VAL A 8 -16.32 -21.44 -25.33
C VAL A 8 -15.30 -20.33 -25.43
N SER A 9 -15.74 -19.08 -25.32
CA SER A 9 -14.80 -17.96 -25.20
C SER A 9 -14.00 -18.18 -23.90
N SER A 10 -12.70 -18.34 -24.05
CA SER A 10 -11.80 -18.31 -22.91
C SER A 10 -12.05 -17.00 -22.14
N PRO A 11 -12.19 -17.03 -20.82
CA PRO A 11 -12.34 -15.79 -20.06
C PRO A 11 -11.10 -14.95 -20.32
N ALA A 12 -11.31 -13.74 -20.82
CA ALA A 12 -10.23 -12.77 -20.94
C ALA A 12 -9.64 -12.55 -19.54
N LEU A 13 -8.33 -12.74 -19.41
CA LEU A 13 -7.60 -12.34 -18.20
C LEU A 13 -7.92 -10.85 -17.97
N ARG A 14 -8.67 -10.56 -16.93
CA ARG A 14 -8.84 -9.18 -16.47
C ARG A 14 -7.56 -8.83 -15.71
N VAL A 15 -6.72 -8.02 -16.31
CA VAL A 15 -5.66 -7.34 -15.58
C VAL A 15 -6.34 -6.18 -14.86
N PRO A 16 -6.34 -6.14 -13.53
CA PRO A 16 -6.91 -5.01 -12.81
C PRO A 16 -6.17 -3.72 -13.17
N ASP A 17 -6.90 -2.63 -13.18
CA ASP A 17 -6.37 -1.28 -13.44
C ASP A 17 -5.67 -0.70 -12.18
N ALA A 18 -5.09 -1.58 -11.36
CA ALA A 18 -4.39 -1.25 -10.12
C ALA A 18 -2.88 -1.34 -10.35
N PRO A 19 -2.15 -0.22 -10.40
CA PRO A 19 -0.70 -0.23 -10.56
C PRO A 19 -0.02 -0.86 -9.34
N ILE A 20 1.02 -1.66 -9.61
CA ILE A 20 1.88 -2.23 -8.58
C ILE A 20 3.16 -1.41 -8.52
N THR A 21 3.35 -0.71 -7.42
CA THR A 21 4.46 0.24 -7.22
C THR A 21 5.44 -0.25 -6.17
N LEU A 22 6.66 0.27 -6.20
CA LEU A 22 7.71 -0.03 -5.25
C LEU A 22 7.86 1.14 -4.26
N SER A 23 7.75 0.87 -2.95
CA SER A 23 8.12 1.85 -1.94
C SER A 23 9.63 2.05 -1.90
N THR A 24 10.08 3.31 -1.87
CA THR A 24 11.51 3.64 -1.71
C THR A 24 12.08 3.17 -0.37
N ALA A 25 11.24 2.86 0.62
CA ALA A 25 11.65 2.25 1.87
C ALA A 25 12.20 0.82 1.67
N SER A 26 11.68 0.10 0.68
CA SER A 26 12.01 -1.30 0.43
C SER A 26 13.42 -1.54 -0.05
N VAL A 27 14.13 -0.51 -0.53
CA VAL A 27 15.51 -0.67 -0.99
C VAL A 27 16.56 -0.36 0.08
N TYR A 28 16.15 0.02 1.29
CA TYR A 28 17.10 0.33 2.35
C TYR A 28 18.07 -0.84 2.63
N PRO A 29 19.40 -0.60 2.79
CA PRO A 29 20.08 0.69 3.02
C PRO A 29 20.46 1.50 1.78
N GLU A 30 20.09 1.06 0.58
CA GLU A 30 20.24 1.88 -0.61
C GLU A 30 19.28 3.08 -0.54
N LYS A 31 19.49 4.06 -1.41
CA LYS A 31 18.76 5.33 -1.40
C LYS A 31 17.75 5.39 -2.54
N VAL A 32 16.95 6.45 -2.54
CA VAL A 32 15.89 6.69 -3.53
C VAL A 32 16.31 6.46 -4.98
N PRO A 33 17.49 6.89 -5.47
CA PRO A 33 17.89 6.60 -6.85
C PRO A 33 17.93 5.10 -7.20
N SER A 34 18.34 4.26 -6.24
CA SER A 34 18.34 2.79 -6.45
C SER A 34 16.93 2.22 -6.58
N ALA A 35 15.93 2.80 -5.90
CA ALA A 35 14.54 2.36 -6.04
C ALA A 35 14.03 2.57 -7.47
N PHE A 36 14.31 3.71 -8.09
CA PHE A 36 13.94 3.98 -9.47
C PHE A 36 14.63 3.04 -10.45
N GLU A 37 15.96 2.81 -10.27
CA GLU A 37 16.71 1.85 -11.09
C GLU A 37 16.12 0.44 -10.98
N ILE A 38 15.89 -0.05 -9.75
CA ILE A 38 15.34 -1.38 -9.50
C ILE A 38 13.90 -1.49 -10.06
N ALA A 39 13.07 -0.49 -9.84
CA ALA A 39 11.71 -0.49 -10.37
C ALA A 39 11.69 -0.57 -11.91
N ALA A 40 12.55 0.18 -12.59
CA ALA A 40 12.69 0.10 -14.04
C ALA A 40 13.18 -1.29 -14.50
N LEU A 41 14.18 -1.85 -13.84
CA LEU A 41 14.74 -3.16 -14.18
C LEU A 41 13.77 -4.31 -13.98
N LEU A 42 12.99 -4.29 -12.89
CA LEU A 42 12.03 -5.33 -12.55
C LEU A 42 10.66 -5.12 -13.22
N GLY A 43 10.40 -3.92 -13.71
CA GLY A 43 9.16 -3.57 -14.40
C GLY A 43 7.99 -3.25 -13.47
N TYR A 44 8.23 -2.58 -12.35
CA TYR A 44 7.17 -1.99 -11.53
C TYR A 44 6.43 -0.89 -12.30
N ASP A 45 5.16 -0.68 -11.99
CA ASP A 45 4.32 0.30 -12.68
C ASP A 45 4.55 1.74 -12.17
N GLY A 46 5.34 1.91 -11.11
CA GLY A 46 5.67 3.20 -10.52
C GLY A 46 6.41 3.10 -9.20
N ILE A 47 6.58 4.25 -8.56
CA ILE A 47 7.22 4.41 -7.26
C ILE A 47 6.26 5.05 -6.27
N GLU A 48 6.33 4.59 -5.02
CA GLU A 48 5.98 5.38 -3.85
C GLU A 48 7.23 5.99 -3.25
N VAL A 49 7.22 7.30 -3.08
CA VAL A 49 8.32 8.02 -2.42
C VAL A 49 8.03 8.14 -0.93
N MET A 50 8.69 7.35 -0.10
CA MET A 50 8.70 7.59 1.34
C MET A 50 9.62 8.78 1.65
N VAL A 51 9.03 9.89 2.04
CA VAL A 51 9.79 11.10 2.41
C VAL A 51 10.48 10.87 3.75
N SER A 52 11.80 10.83 3.71
CA SER A 52 12.64 10.41 4.82
C SER A 52 13.82 11.37 5.06
N THR A 53 14.79 10.96 5.85
CA THR A 53 16.06 11.69 6.05
C THR A 53 17.00 11.61 4.85
N ASP A 54 16.71 10.77 3.84
CA ASP A 54 17.41 10.80 2.55
C ASP A 54 17.04 12.09 1.81
N ALA A 55 18.03 12.95 1.56
CA ALA A 55 17.83 14.23 0.88
C ALA A 55 17.19 14.06 -0.51
N SER A 56 17.45 12.95 -1.19
CA SER A 56 16.85 12.66 -2.51
C SER A 56 15.33 12.51 -2.45
N SER A 57 14.77 12.03 -1.32
CA SER A 57 13.32 11.92 -1.13
C SER A 57 12.63 13.25 -0.87
N GLN A 58 13.41 14.31 -0.59
CA GLN A 58 12.91 15.62 -0.21
C GLN A 58 13.01 16.66 -1.33
N ASP A 59 13.76 16.36 -2.39
CA ASP A 59 14.07 17.27 -3.49
C ASP A 59 13.23 16.94 -4.73
N LEU A 60 12.25 17.80 -5.00
CA LEU A 60 11.35 17.69 -6.14
C LEU A 60 12.07 17.55 -7.48
N ASN A 61 13.16 18.33 -7.68
CA ASN A 61 13.90 18.29 -8.93
C ASN A 61 14.70 16.99 -9.10
N VAL A 62 15.19 16.44 -8.00
CA VAL A 62 15.84 15.11 -8.01
C VAL A 62 14.82 14.04 -8.36
N LEU A 63 13.67 14.04 -7.70
CA LEU A 63 12.59 13.05 -7.92
C LEU A 63 12.09 13.10 -9.38
N ARG A 64 11.84 14.31 -9.92
CA ARG A 64 11.42 14.49 -11.32
C ARG A 64 12.49 13.93 -12.28
N ARG A 65 13.76 14.28 -12.11
CA ARG A 65 14.85 13.75 -12.96
C ARG A 65 14.99 12.24 -12.88
N LEU A 66 14.80 11.63 -11.71
CA LEU A 66 14.84 10.17 -11.56
C LEU A 66 13.67 9.51 -12.30
N SER A 67 12.46 10.03 -12.12
CA SER A 67 11.27 9.57 -12.83
C SER A 67 11.44 9.66 -14.35
N ASP A 68 11.90 10.81 -14.85
CA ASP A 68 12.12 11.05 -16.28
C ASP A 68 13.24 10.14 -16.85
N TYR A 69 14.36 10.00 -16.12
CA TYR A 69 15.49 9.21 -16.58
C TYR A 69 15.18 7.72 -16.66
N HIS A 70 14.51 7.18 -15.63
CA HIS A 70 14.17 5.76 -15.56
C HIS A 70 12.84 5.42 -16.24
N GLN A 71 12.07 6.43 -16.66
CA GLN A 71 10.71 6.26 -17.21
C GLN A 71 9.78 5.52 -16.26
N VAL A 72 9.93 5.79 -14.95
CA VAL A 72 9.12 5.20 -13.88
C VAL A 72 8.34 6.33 -13.20
N PRO A 73 7.01 6.37 -13.30
CA PRO A 73 6.21 7.43 -12.70
C PRO A 73 6.19 7.33 -11.17
N ILE A 74 6.06 8.48 -10.51
CA ILE A 74 5.78 8.54 -9.08
C ILE A 74 4.27 8.51 -8.92
N LYS A 75 3.74 7.52 -8.18
CA LYS A 75 2.30 7.28 -8.02
C LYS A 75 1.78 7.70 -6.66
N SER A 76 2.63 7.68 -5.64
CA SER A 76 2.26 8.12 -4.30
C SER A 76 3.43 8.77 -3.56
N ILE A 77 3.08 9.62 -2.61
CA ILE A 77 4.00 10.26 -1.67
C ILE A 77 3.63 9.82 -0.27
N HIS A 78 4.52 9.13 0.40
CA HIS A 78 4.35 8.83 1.82
C HIS A 78 4.89 10.00 2.65
N ALA A 79 3.99 10.71 3.32
CA ALA A 79 4.33 11.91 4.11
C ALA A 79 5.30 11.58 5.26
N PRO A 80 6.18 12.53 5.67
CA PRO A 80 7.16 12.30 6.74
C PRO A 80 6.51 12.33 8.13
N CYS A 81 5.67 11.32 8.41
CA CYS A 81 4.89 11.19 9.64
C CYS A 81 5.59 10.40 10.76
N LEU A 82 6.68 9.67 10.44
CA LEU A 82 7.41 8.84 11.39
C LEU A 82 8.17 9.67 12.45
N LEU A 83 8.45 9.06 13.59
CA LEU A 83 9.26 9.68 14.66
C LEU A 83 10.64 10.13 14.15
N LEU A 84 11.26 9.35 13.28
CA LEU A 84 12.57 9.65 12.71
C LEU A 84 12.52 10.83 11.72
N THR A 85 11.37 11.10 11.13
CA THR A 85 11.18 12.15 10.13
C THR A 85 10.59 13.44 10.71
N GLN A 86 10.50 13.58 12.03
CA GLN A 86 9.88 14.76 12.69
C GLN A 86 10.47 16.09 12.28
N ARG A 87 11.73 16.14 11.84
CA ARG A 87 12.41 17.37 11.39
C ARG A 87 12.44 17.56 9.88
N VAL A 88 12.00 16.53 9.13
CA VAL A 88 11.91 16.62 7.67
C VAL A 88 10.81 17.60 7.30
N TRP A 89 11.12 18.56 6.47
CA TRP A 89 10.25 19.68 6.07
C TRP A 89 9.71 20.54 7.23
N GLY A 90 10.41 20.56 8.36
CA GLY A 90 9.99 21.30 9.55
C GLY A 90 9.38 20.42 10.64
N ARG A 91 8.79 21.05 11.66
CA ARG A 91 8.22 20.35 12.82
C ARG A 91 6.70 20.43 12.86
N GLU A 92 6.12 21.30 12.10
CA GLU A 92 4.69 21.57 12.08
C GLU A 92 4.00 20.49 11.22
N PRO A 93 3.06 19.67 11.77
CA PRO A 93 2.49 18.56 11.07
C PRO A 93 1.66 18.95 9.84
N TRP A 94 0.82 19.98 9.94
CA TRP A 94 0.02 20.43 8.79
C TRP A 94 0.89 20.93 7.64
N GLY A 95 1.96 21.66 7.94
CA GLY A 95 2.91 22.11 6.91
C GLY A 95 3.57 20.96 6.16
N LYS A 96 3.78 19.82 6.83
CA LYS A 96 4.26 18.61 6.15
C LYS A 96 3.24 18.04 5.19
N LEU A 97 1.96 17.99 5.57
CA LEU A 97 0.89 17.51 4.68
C LEU A 97 0.68 18.46 3.49
N VAL A 98 0.69 19.77 3.73
CA VAL A 98 0.66 20.78 2.64
C VAL A 98 1.82 20.55 1.67
N ARG A 99 3.03 20.36 2.21
CA ARG A 99 4.21 20.10 1.38
C ARG A 99 4.13 18.77 0.63
N SER A 100 3.58 17.71 1.26
CA SER A 100 3.37 16.42 0.60
C SER A 100 2.37 16.53 -0.55
N LYS A 101 1.28 17.30 -0.36
CA LYS A 101 0.31 17.63 -1.41
C LYS A 101 0.98 18.34 -2.59
N GLU A 102 1.71 19.43 -2.32
CA GLU A 102 2.41 20.19 -3.36
C GLU A 102 3.37 19.30 -4.17
N VAL A 103 4.14 18.44 -3.49
CA VAL A 103 5.05 17.51 -4.14
C VAL A 103 4.29 16.47 -4.98
N ALA A 104 3.17 15.95 -4.49
CA ALA A 104 2.33 15.02 -5.22
C ALA A 104 1.75 15.66 -6.50
N GLU A 105 1.15 16.85 -6.38
CA GLU A 105 0.61 17.61 -7.52
C GLU A 105 1.67 17.90 -8.58
N GLU A 106 2.85 18.34 -8.16
CA GLU A 106 3.97 18.68 -9.05
C GLU A 106 4.59 17.46 -9.77
N LEU A 107 4.49 16.28 -9.16
CA LEU A 107 5.02 15.02 -9.73
C LEU A 107 3.94 14.17 -10.40
N GLY A 108 2.68 14.58 -10.32
CA GLY A 108 1.55 13.82 -10.87
C GLY A 108 1.25 12.54 -10.10
N ALA A 109 1.52 12.54 -8.80
CA ALA A 109 1.16 11.44 -7.90
C ALA A 109 -0.29 11.58 -7.44
N ASP A 110 -1.01 10.46 -7.36
CA ASP A 110 -2.44 10.44 -7.09
C ASP A 110 -2.77 10.37 -5.59
N VAL A 111 -1.81 9.91 -4.76
CA VAL A 111 -2.05 9.62 -3.34
C VAL A 111 -0.95 10.21 -2.46
N VAL A 112 -1.37 10.76 -1.31
CA VAL A 112 -0.51 11.07 -0.16
C VAL A 112 -0.89 10.15 0.99
N VAL A 113 0.03 9.28 1.40
CA VAL A 113 -0.14 8.42 2.58
C VAL A 113 0.17 9.21 3.84
N VAL A 114 -0.70 9.10 4.84
CA VAL A 114 -0.63 9.85 6.09
C VAL A 114 -0.84 8.94 7.28
N HIS A 115 0.04 9.01 8.29
CA HIS A 115 -0.21 8.36 9.57
C HIS A 115 -1.14 9.19 10.46
N PRO A 116 -1.99 8.56 11.25
CA PRO A 116 -2.73 9.29 12.29
C PRO A 116 -1.76 9.93 13.28
N PRO A 117 -2.16 11.06 13.90
CA PRO A 117 -1.33 11.79 14.86
C PRO A 117 -0.91 10.94 16.06
N PHE A 118 0.30 11.16 16.56
CA PHE A 118 0.68 10.63 17.86
C PHE A 118 -0.05 11.31 19.01
N ARG A 119 -0.34 10.59 20.07
CA ARG A 119 -1.07 11.09 21.26
C ARG A 119 -0.51 12.35 21.90
N TRP A 120 0.78 12.62 21.75
CA TRP A 120 1.40 13.84 22.26
C TRP A 120 1.24 15.05 21.33
N GLN A 121 0.81 14.86 20.09
CA GLN A 121 0.50 15.92 19.12
C GLN A 121 -0.95 16.40 19.30
N ARG A 122 -1.31 16.81 20.52
CA ARG A 122 -2.71 17.00 20.96
C ARG A 122 -3.52 17.95 20.08
N ASP A 123 -2.95 19.10 19.71
CA ASP A 123 -3.66 20.11 18.92
C ASP A 123 -3.88 19.59 17.49
N TYR A 124 -2.85 18.99 16.89
CA TYR A 124 -2.95 18.34 15.58
C TYR A 124 -3.97 17.20 15.58
N ALA A 125 -3.93 16.33 16.59
CA ALA A 125 -4.84 15.20 16.71
C ALA A 125 -6.31 15.63 16.88
N LYS A 126 -6.55 16.73 17.59
CA LYS A 126 -7.91 17.25 17.82
C LYS A 126 -8.57 17.75 16.53
N GLU A 127 -7.78 18.27 15.61
CA GLU A 127 -8.26 18.85 14.34
C GLU A 127 -8.08 17.89 13.15
N PHE A 128 -7.49 16.72 13.36
CA PHE A 128 -6.97 15.88 12.28
C PHE A 128 -8.05 15.44 11.29
N VAL A 129 -9.17 14.88 11.77
CA VAL A 129 -10.24 14.38 10.90
C VAL A 129 -10.83 15.50 10.05
N GLU A 130 -11.27 16.59 10.71
CA GLU A 130 -11.87 17.73 10.01
C GLU A 130 -10.86 18.48 9.13
N GLY A 131 -9.62 18.60 9.61
CA GLY A 131 -8.54 19.26 8.87
C GLY A 131 -8.17 18.49 7.61
N LEU A 132 -8.10 17.17 7.69
CA LEU A 132 -7.82 16.33 6.54
C LEU A 132 -8.96 16.36 5.52
N ALA A 133 -10.22 16.35 5.98
CA ALA A 133 -11.37 16.50 5.10
C ALA A 133 -11.35 17.84 4.33
N ARG A 134 -11.04 18.95 5.03
CA ARG A 134 -10.87 20.27 4.37
C ARG A 134 -9.73 20.26 3.33
N MET A 135 -8.59 19.64 3.66
CA MET A 135 -7.49 19.53 2.69
C MET A 135 -7.89 18.67 1.47
N GLN A 136 -8.68 17.62 1.68
CA GLN A 136 -9.17 16.79 0.59
C GLN A 136 -10.10 17.55 -0.35
N ASP A 137 -10.91 18.48 0.15
CA ASP A 137 -11.81 19.31 -0.68
C ASP A 137 -11.05 20.30 -1.60
N GLU A 138 -9.76 20.53 -1.33
CA GLU A 138 -8.93 21.48 -2.07
C GLU A 138 -8.10 20.86 -3.21
N THR A 139 -8.13 19.53 -3.36
CA THR A 139 -7.24 18.84 -4.32
C THR A 139 -7.83 17.51 -4.79
N ASP A 140 -7.43 17.10 -6.00
CA ASP A 140 -7.73 15.76 -6.53
C ASP A 140 -6.76 14.68 -5.98
N VAL A 141 -5.67 15.07 -5.30
CA VAL A 141 -4.75 14.14 -4.64
C VAL A 141 -5.43 13.53 -3.41
N LEU A 142 -5.45 12.21 -3.33
CA LEU A 142 -6.12 11.49 -2.24
C LEU A 142 -5.25 11.44 -0.99
N PHE A 143 -5.74 11.96 0.13
CA PHE A 143 -5.12 11.76 1.44
C PHE A 143 -5.61 10.45 2.04
N ALA A 144 -4.77 9.42 2.00
CA ALA A 144 -5.09 8.09 2.50
C ALA A 144 -4.45 7.85 3.87
N VAL A 145 -5.30 7.73 4.91
CA VAL A 145 -4.82 7.48 6.28
C VAL A 145 -4.52 6.01 6.47
N GLU A 146 -3.30 5.72 6.92
CA GLU A 146 -2.81 4.37 7.11
C GLU A 146 -3.25 3.77 8.45
N ASN A 147 -3.66 2.49 8.45
CA ASN A 147 -3.81 1.75 9.69
C ASN A 147 -2.45 1.53 10.32
N MET A 148 -2.39 1.81 11.62
CA MET A 148 -1.22 1.56 12.45
C MET A 148 -1.48 0.36 13.36
N PHE A 149 -0.75 0.28 14.46
CA PHE A 149 -0.93 -0.75 15.48
C PHE A 149 -0.69 -0.20 16.89
N PRO A 150 -1.32 -0.80 17.93
CA PRO A 150 -1.07 -0.41 19.30
C PRO A 150 0.30 -0.90 19.75
N LEU A 151 0.97 -0.15 20.63
CA LEU A 151 2.15 -0.66 21.32
C LEU A 151 1.74 -1.67 22.39
N LYS A 152 2.24 -2.90 22.27
CA LYS A 152 2.05 -3.96 23.26
C LYS A 152 3.29 -4.05 24.15
N ALA A 153 3.16 -3.69 25.42
CA ALA A 153 4.24 -3.78 26.40
C ALA A 153 3.75 -4.44 27.69
N ARG A 154 4.45 -5.46 28.16
CA ARG A 154 4.19 -6.17 29.42
C ARG A 154 2.73 -6.62 29.62
N GLY A 155 2.08 -7.06 28.54
CA GLY A 155 0.68 -7.54 28.59
C GLY A 155 -0.37 -6.42 28.60
N ALA A 156 0.02 -5.16 28.45
CA ALA A 156 -0.88 -4.04 28.25
C ALA A 156 -0.74 -3.48 26.83
N GLU A 157 -1.87 -3.10 26.25
CA GLU A 157 -1.90 -2.36 24.97
C GLU A 157 -1.99 -0.87 25.27
N ALA A 158 -1.19 -0.07 24.58
CA ALA A 158 -1.26 1.38 24.63
C ALA A 158 -1.46 1.93 23.23
N GLY A 159 -2.59 2.59 22.99
CA GLY A 159 -2.81 3.34 21.75
C GLY A 159 -1.83 4.51 21.69
N MET A 160 -1.01 4.54 20.66
CA MET A 160 -0.04 5.62 20.40
C MET A 160 -0.59 6.71 19.51
N TYR A 161 -1.69 6.42 18.83
CA TYR A 161 -2.27 7.25 17.77
C TYR A 161 -3.64 7.80 18.16
N LEU A 162 -4.02 8.92 17.59
CA LEU A 162 -5.32 9.57 17.73
C LEU A 162 -5.89 9.94 16.36
N PRO A 163 -7.21 9.86 16.13
CA PRO A 163 -8.22 9.39 17.10
C PRO A 163 -8.07 7.92 17.44
N ASP A 164 -7.59 7.09 16.49
CA ASP A 164 -7.31 5.68 16.66
C ASP A 164 -6.17 5.23 15.72
N TRP A 165 -5.60 4.06 15.99
CA TRP A 165 -4.67 3.36 15.08
C TRP A 165 -5.43 2.59 13.98
N ASN A 166 -6.71 2.25 14.21
CA ASN A 166 -7.58 1.59 13.25
C ASN A 166 -8.47 2.64 12.55
N PRO A 167 -8.36 2.83 11.23
CA PRO A 167 -9.12 3.83 10.49
C PRO A 167 -10.55 3.40 10.13
N VAL A 168 -10.94 2.14 10.39
CA VAL A 168 -12.22 1.58 9.91
C VAL A 168 -13.42 2.41 10.40
N ASP A 169 -13.45 2.74 11.69
CA ASP A 169 -14.54 3.47 12.33
C ASP A 169 -14.33 5.00 12.35
N GLN A 170 -13.34 5.50 11.60
CA GLN A 170 -13.03 6.92 11.54
C GLN A 170 -13.54 7.53 10.24
N ASP A 171 -13.94 8.80 10.30
CA ASP A 171 -14.45 9.57 9.14
C ASP A 171 -13.31 10.08 8.24
N PHE A 172 -12.38 9.21 7.88
CA PHE A 172 -11.35 9.55 6.91
C PHE A 172 -11.88 9.37 5.48
N PRO A 173 -11.61 10.35 4.58
CA PRO A 173 -12.06 10.25 3.19
C PRO A 173 -11.52 9.01 2.49
N TYR A 174 -10.22 8.74 2.66
CA TYR A 174 -9.54 7.59 2.07
C TYR A 174 -8.59 6.93 3.07
N VAL A 175 -8.29 5.66 2.81
CA VAL A 175 -7.50 4.83 3.72
C VAL A 175 -6.45 4.05 2.94
N THR A 176 -5.26 3.94 3.54
CA THR A 176 -4.22 2.99 3.20
C THR A 176 -4.33 1.79 4.14
N LEU A 177 -4.41 0.59 3.59
CA LEU A 177 -4.37 -0.64 4.38
C LEU A 177 -2.98 -1.27 4.28
N ASP A 178 -2.28 -1.28 5.41
CA ASP A 178 -1.01 -1.99 5.57
C ASP A 178 -1.22 -3.35 6.24
N LEU A 179 -0.76 -4.41 5.55
CA LEU A 179 -0.94 -5.78 6.00
C LEU A 179 0.07 -6.18 7.08
N SER A 180 1.29 -5.61 7.07
CA SER A 180 2.25 -5.84 8.15
C SER A 180 1.76 -5.23 9.46
N HIS A 181 1.18 -4.02 9.41
CA HIS A 181 0.53 -3.39 10.56
C HIS A 181 -0.68 -4.20 11.05
N SER A 182 -1.46 -4.78 10.12
CA SER A 182 -2.57 -5.68 10.47
C SER A 182 -2.06 -6.93 11.19
N ALA A 183 -0.92 -7.49 10.77
CA ALA A 183 -0.28 -8.61 11.47
C ALA A 183 0.10 -8.25 12.91
N VAL A 184 0.71 -7.09 13.13
CA VAL A 184 1.14 -6.63 14.47
C VAL A 184 -0.05 -6.35 15.37
N SER A 185 -1.09 -5.71 14.86
CA SER A 185 -2.32 -5.41 15.61
C SER A 185 -3.14 -6.65 15.90
N GLY A 186 -3.04 -7.67 15.06
CA GLY A 186 -3.89 -8.87 15.09
C GLY A 186 -5.25 -8.64 14.46
N SER A 187 -5.36 -7.62 13.61
CA SER A 187 -6.57 -7.33 12.84
C SER A 187 -6.65 -8.22 11.60
N ASP A 188 -7.86 -8.54 11.16
CA ASP A 188 -8.09 -9.24 9.90
C ASP A 188 -8.12 -8.21 8.74
N PRO A 189 -7.13 -8.21 7.82
CA PRO A 189 -7.10 -7.27 6.72
C PRO A 189 -8.22 -7.49 5.68
N LEU A 190 -8.80 -8.70 5.60
CA LEU A 190 -9.95 -8.96 4.71
C LEU A 190 -11.21 -8.29 5.26
N GLU A 191 -11.45 -8.41 6.58
CA GLU A 191 -12.56 -7.75 7.26
C GLU A 191 -12.39 -6.22 7.18
N MET A 192 -11.19 -5.71 7.40
CA MET A 192 -10.89 -4.28 7.27
C MET A 192 -11.15 -3.78 5.85
N ALA A 193 -10.67 -4.47 4.82
CA ALA A 193 -10.88 -4.09 3.43
C ALA A 193 -12.37 -4.05 3.07
N GLY A 194 -13.14 -5.08 3.48
CA GLY A 194 -14.58 -5.13 3.27
C GLY A 194 -15.32 -3.99 3.96
N SER A 195 -14.92 -3.64 5.19
CA SER A 195 -15.54 -2.54 5.96
C SER A 195 -15.20 -1.16 5.40
N LEU A 196 -14.02 -0.99 4.82
CA LEU A 196 -13.59 0.27 4.21
C LEU A 196 -14.28 0.55 2.86
N GLY A 197 -14.54 -0.50 2.07
CA GLY A 197 -15.20 -0.36 0.77
C GLY A 197 -14.52 0.68 -0.12
N ASP A 198 -15.28 1.64 -0.66
CA ASP A 198 -14.78 2.68 -1.57
C ASP A 198 -13.77 3.65 -0.96
N ARG A 199 -13.63 3.70 0.37
CA ARG A 199 -12.61 4.49 1.05
C ARG A 199 -11.21 3.87 0.94
N LEU A 200 -11.12 2.56 0.65
CA LEU A 200 -9.85 1.88 0.44
C LEU A 200 -9.29 2.26 -0.92
N ARG A 201 -8.17 3.00 -0.95
CA ARG A 201 -7.54 3.50 -2.18
C ARG A 201 -6.08 3.13 -2.32
N HIS A 202 -5.49 2.60 -1.26
CA HIS A 202 -4.07 2.33 -1.22
C HIS A 202 -3.79 1.11 -0.36
N ILE A 203 -2.89 0.25 -0.80
CA ILE A 203 -2.48 -0.95 -0.08
C ILE A 203 -0.97 -0.93 0.08
N HIS A 204 -0.46 -1.04 1.30
CA HIS A 204 0.89 -1.46 1.57
C HIS A 204 0.92 -2.98 1.66
N LEU A 205 1.35 -3.59 0.58
CA LEU A 205 1.43 -5.04 0.47
C LEU A 205 2.77 -5.52 1.03
N ALA A 206 2.71 -6.03 2.22
CA ALA A 206 3.77 -6.74 2.91
C ALA A 206 3.15 -7.88 3.72
N ASP A 207 3.96 -8.79 4.22
CA ASP A 207 3.49 -9.87 5.07
C ASP A 207 4.05 -9.75 6.48
N GLY A 208 3.49 -10.46 7.43
CA GLY A 208 3.92 -10.50 8.81
C GLY A 208 3.41 -11.75 9.52
N VAL A 209 4.16 -12.22 10.50
CA VAL A 209 3.78 -13.45 11.23
C VAL A 209 2.78 -13.17 12.34
N GLY A 210 2.72 -11.93 12.84
CA GLY A 210 1.79 -11.51 13.90
C GLY A 210 2.09 -12.09 15.29
N ILE A 211 3.17 -12.86 15.45
CA ILE A 211 3.57 -13.48 16.73
C ILE A 211 4.39 -12.51 17.58
N THR A 212 5.05 -11.56 16.95
CA THR A 212 5.91 -10.57 17.62
C THR A 212 5.28 -9.19 17.54
N ASN A 213 5.56 -8.33 18.52
CA ASN A 213 5.21 -6.90 18.47
C ASN A 213 6.11 -6.15 17.47
N LYS A 214 6.53 -6.81 16.41
CA LYS A 214 7.49 -6.30 15.45
C LYS A 214 6.81 -6.17 14.10
N ASP A 215 6.89 -5.00 13.58
CA ASP A 215 6.56 -4.70 12.20
C ASP A 215 7.63 -5.30 11.29
N GLU A 216 7.25 -6.36 10.56
CA GLU A 216 8.21 -7.22 9.87
C GLU A 216 8.39 -6.86 8.40
N HIS A 217 7.32 -6.42 7.74
CA HIS A 217 7.29 -6.14 6.31
C HIS A 217 7.94 -7.25 5.46
N LEU A 218 7.48 -8.49 5.67
CA LEU A 218 7.99 -9.65 4.94
C LEU A 218 7.54 -9.62 3.47
N VAL A 219 8.25 -10.32 2.61
CA VAL A 219 7.80 -10.59 1.25
C VAL A 219 6.44 -11.31 1.31
N PRO A 220 5.43 -10.88 0.53
CA PRO A 220 4.12 -11.52 0.51
C PRO A 220 4.20 -13.03 0.27
N GLY A 221 3.50 -13.81 1.11
CA GLY A 221 3.55 -15.26 1.12
C GLY A 221 4.62 -15.87 2.03
N ARG A 222 5.47 -15.06 2.67
CA ARG A 222 6.49 -15.54 3.64
C ARG A 222 6.03 -15.37 5.11
N GLY A 223 4.85 -14.84 5.37
CA GLY A 223 4.25 -14.66 6.69
C GLY A 223 2.93 -15.41 6.84
N GLY A 224 2.00 -14.81 7.58
CA GLY A 224 0.67 -15.39 7.87
C GLY A 224 -0.50 -14.53 7.40
N GLN A 225 -0.24 -13.41 6.73
CA GLN A 225 -1.31 -12.55 6.26
C GLN A 225 -1.95 -13.10 4.97
N PRO A 226 -3.27 -12.93 4.79
CA PRO A 226 -3.98 -13.44 3.61
C PRO A 226 -3.73 -12.56 2.36
N CYS A 227 -2.45 -12.24 2.07
CA CYS A 227 -2.04 -11.34 0.99
C CYS A 227 -2.63 -11.75 -0.38
N GLY A 228 -2.56 -13.03 -0.71
CA GLY A 228 -3.10 -13.54 -1.99
C GLY A 228 -4.61 -13.37 -2.06
N THR A 229 -5.34 -13.81 -1.02
CA THR A 229 -6.80 -13.70 -0.96
C THR A 229 -7.27 -12.24 -1.02
N LEU A 230 -6.56 -11.33 -0.34
CA LEU A 230 -6.89 -9.91 -0.42
C LEU A 230 -6.78 -9.40 -1.86
N LEU A 231 -5.67 -9.69 -2.54
CA LEU A 231 -5.46 -9.25 -3.93
C LEU A 231 -6.50 -9.83 -4.89
N GLU A 232 -6.86 -11.11 -4.71
CA GLU A 232 -7.90 -11.77 -5.51
C GLU A 232 -9.28 -11.12 -5.29
N ASN A 233 -9.65 -10.81 -4.04
CA ASN A 233 -10.89 -10.10 -3.72
C ASN A 233 -10.90 -8.68 -4.32
N LEU A 234 -9.80 -7.94 -4.17
CA LEU A 234 -9.66 -6.61 -4.76
C LEU A 234 -9.79 -6.64 -6.29
N ALA A 235 -9.24 -7.67 -6.93
CA ALA A 235 -9.37 -7.84 -8.38
C ALA A 235 -10.82 -8.16 -8.80
N GLU A 236 -11.54 -8.99 -8.03
CA GLU A 236 -12.95 -9.27 -8.27
C GLU A 236 -13.84 -8.04 -8.13
N ASP A 237 -13.57 -7.23 -7.11
CA ASP A 237 -14.33 -6.00 -6.80
C ASP A 237 -13.98 -4.84 -7.77
N GLY A 238 -12.98 -5.05 -8.65
CA GLY A 238 -12.54 -4.04 -9.60
C GLY A 238 -11.83 -2.86 -8.95
N PHE A 239 -11.03 -3.12 -7.93
CA PHE A 239 -10.22 -2.14 -7.23
C PHE A 239 -9.36 -1.32 -8.19
N ARG A 240 -9.34 0.01 -8.00
CA ARG A 240 -8.62 0.97 -8.84
C ARG A 240 -7.60 1.81 -8.06
N GLY A 241 -7.32 1.43 -6.84
CA GLY A 241 -6.28 2.07 -6.03
C GLY A 241 -4.89 1.50 -6.33
N HIS A 242 -3.91 1.90 -5.55
CA HIS A 242 -2.53 1.48 -5.71
C HIS A 242 -2.18 0.28 -4.83
N ILE A 243 -1.40 -0.65 -5.36
CA ILE A 243 -0.76 -1.73 -4.60
C ILE A 243 0.73 -1.38 -4.49
N VAL A 244 1.18 -1.05 -3.30
CA VAL A 244 2.57 -0.68 -3.04
C VAL A 244 3.27 -1.81 -2.33
N LEU A 245 4.35 -2.31 -2.91
CA LEU A 245 5.22 -3.26 -2.24
C LEU A 245 6.14 -2.50 -1.28
N GLU A 246 5.82 -2.59 0.01
CA GLU A 246 6.60 -2.02 1.10
C GLU A 246 7.21 -3.13 1.95
N ILE A 247 8.22 -3.80 1.41
CA ILE A 247 8.88 -4.94 2.06
C ILE A 247 10.22 -4.55 2.65
N ASN A 248 10.61 -5.23 3.72
CA ASN A 248 11.86 -5.00 4.42
C ASN A 248 12.97 -5.89 3.87
N THR A 249 13.80 -5.35 2.99
CA THR A 249 14.97 -6.05 2.43
C THR A 249 16.29 -5.77 3.15
N ARG A 250 16.22 -5.18 4.36
CA ARG A 250 17.41 -4.80 5.14
C ARG A 250 18.34 -5.98 5.45
N ARG A 251 17.80 -7.19 5.49
CA ARG A 251 18.55 -8.42 5.80
C ARG A 251 19.17 -9.07 4.58
N ALA A 252 18.86 -8.61 3.38
CA ALA A 252 19.49 -9.10 2.16
C ALA A 252 21.00 -8.91 2.25
N SER A 253 21.75 -9.96 2.03
CA SER A 253 23.21 -9.99 2.13
C SER A 253 23.90 -9.27 0.96
N SER A 254 23.17 -9.06 -0.13
CA SER A 254 23.65 -8.43 -1.35
C SER A 254 22.51 -7.66 -2.05
N ARG A 255 22.90 -6.80 -3.00
CA ARG A 255 21.95 -6.16 -3.91
C ARG A 255 21.19 -7.18 -4.76
N VAL A 256 21.82 -8.27 -5.15
CA VAL A 256 21.18 -9.33 -5.95
C VAL A 256 20.07 -9.97 -5.15
N GLU A 257 20.32 -10.39 -3.92
CA GLU A 257 19.29 -10.97 -3.03
C GLU A 257 18.16 -9.98 -2.77
N ARG A 258 18.46 -8.70 -2.58
CA ARG A 258 17.42 -7.66 -2.47
C ARG A 258 16.54 -7.59 -3.72
N MET A 259 17.15 -7.63 -4.89
CA MET A 259 16.41 -7.61 -6.15
C MET A 259 15.57 -8.88 -6.34
N GLU A 260 16.05 -10.04 -5.89
CA GLU A 260 15.30 -11.29 -5.89
C GLU A 260 14.06 -11.21 -5.00
N ASP A 261 14.21 -10.69 -3.76
CA ASP A 261 13.07 -10.46 -2.87
C ASP A 261 12.03 -9.51 -3.48
N LEU A 262 12.48 -8.42 -4.09
CA LEU A 262 11.60 -7.45 -4.75
C LEU A 262 10.93 -8.02 -6.00
N ALA A 263 11.64 -8.83 -6.78
CA ALA A 263 11.08 -9.52 -7.95
C ALA A 263 10.04 -10.57 -7.53
N GLU A 264 10.30 -11.33 -6.47
CA GLU A 264 9.35 -12.29 -5.90
C GLU A 264 8.05 -11.61 -5.45
N ALA A 265 8.18 -10.49 -4.71
CA ALA A 265 7.04 -9.72 -4.25
C ALA A 265 6.20 -9.17 -5.42
N LEU A 266 6.84 -8.64 -6.46
CA LEU A 266 6.16 -8.17 -7.68
C LEU A 266 5.44 -9.31 -8.41
N ALA A 267 6.12 -10.46 -8.56
CA ALA A 267 5.53 -11.63 -9.21
C ALA A 267 4.32 -12.15 -8.42
N PHE A 268 4.42 -12.21 -7.09
CA PHE A 268 3.30 -12.57 -6.22
C PHE A 268 2.10 -11.64 -6.43
N ALA A 269 2.32 -10.33 -6.36
CA ALA A 269 1.24 -9.36 -6.53
C ALA A 269 0.56 -9.48 -7.90
N ARG A 270 1.35 -9.58 -8.98
CA ARG A 270 0.80 -9.75 -10.34
C ARG A 270 0.02 -11.03 -10.52
N LEU A 271 0.54 -12.14 -9.97
CA LEU A 271 -0.11 -13.44 -10.07
C LEU A 271 -1.50 -13.41 -9.43
N HIS A 272 -1.60 -12.92 -8.19
CA HIS A 272 -2.86 -12.91 -7.45
C HIS A 272 -3.85 -11.86 -7.97
N LEU A 273 -3.39 -10.71 -8.42
CA LEU A 273 -4.27 -9.74 -9.09
C LEU A 273 -4.82 -10.24 -10.44
N ALA A 274 -4.06 -11.09 -11.16
CA ALA A 274 -4.50 -11.68 -12.43
C ALA A 274 -5.32 -12.97 -12.24
N ALA A 275 -5.18 -13.65 -11.10
CA ALA A 275 -5.92 -14.84 -10.75
C ALA A 275 -7.31 -14.43 -10.24
N ALA A 276 -8.23 -14.13 -11.16
CA ALA A 276 -9.64 -14.00 -10.76
C ALA A 276 -10.07 -15.33 -10.13
N PRO A 277 -10.57 -15.36 -8.89
CA PRO A 277 -10.98 -16.60 -8.25
C PRO A 277 -12.04 -17.28 -9.09
N HIS A 278 -11.73 -18.48 -9.54
CA HIS A 278 -12.71 -19.34 -10.13
C HIS A 278 -13.42 -20.08 -9.00
N THR A 279 -14.55 -19.57 -8.53
CA THR A 279 -15.44 -20.33 -7.68
C THR A 279 -16.07 -21.44 -8.52
N TRP A 280 -15.55 -22.64 -8.36
CA TRP A 280 -16.13 -23.83 -8.94
C TRP A 280 -17.13 -24.42 -7.94
N GLU A 281 -18.36 -24.64 -8.35
CA GLU A 281 -19.30 -25.45 -7.59
C GLU A 281 -19.29 -26.87 -8.14
N VAL A 282 -19.09 -27.83 -7.25
CA VAL A 282 -19.36 -29.22 -7.57
C VAL A 282 -20.83 -29.48 -7.32
N THR A 283 -21.59 -29.73 -8.37
CA THR A 283 -23.01 -30.09 -8.23
C THR A 283 -23.16 -31.42 -7.52
N SER A 284 -24.35 -31.70 -6.98
CA SER A 284 -24.68 -33.00 -6.39
C SER A 284 -24.56 -34.19 -7.36
N ALA A 285 -24.41 -33.93 -8.65
CA ALA A 285 -24.16 -34.91 -9.69
C ALA A 285 -22.65 -35.08 -10.01
N GLY A 286 -21.75 -34.36 -9.29
CA GLY A 286 -20.30 -34.40 -9.51
C GLY A 286 -19.83 -33.57 -10.71
N GLU A 287 -20.68 -32.75 -11.32
CA GLU A 287 -20.30 -31.85 -12.38
C GLU A 287 -19.71 -30.57 -11.79
N ILE A 288 -18.59 -30.10 -12.35
CA ILE A 288 -17.93 -28.85 -11.97
C ILE A 288 -18.56 -27.73 -12.80
N THR A 289 -19.27 -26.84 -12.14
CA THR A 289 -19.88 -25.66 -12.79
C THR A 289 -19.30 -24.37 -12.21
N ARG A 290 -19.20 -23.33 -13.07
CA ARG A 290 -18.74 -22.00 -12.67
C ARG A 290 -19.88 -21.25 -11.97
N ARG A 291 -19.65 -20.75 -10.76
CA ARG A 291 -20.59 -19.84 -10.11
C ARG A 291 -20.65 -18.53 -10.88
N GLY A 292 -21.80 -18.19 -11.44
CA GLY A 292 -22.00 -16.91 -12.09
C GLY A 292 -22.02 -15.79 -11.04
N VAL A 293 -21.22 -14.76 -11.25
CA VAL A 293 -21.32 -13.50 -10.51
C VAL A 293 -22.69 -12.87 -10.88
N ARG A 294 -23.49 -12.56 -9.85
CA ARG A 294 -24.75 -11.81 -10.01
C ARG A 294 -24.50 -10.33 -9.97
#